data_a75584ce9108750c439b380899d7d563
#
_entry.id   a75584ce9108750c439b380899d7d563
#
_cell.length_a   1.000
_cell.length_b   1.000
_cell.length_c   1.000
_cell.angle_alpha   90.00
_cell.angle_beta   90.00
_cell.angle_gamma   90.00
#
_symmetry.space_group_name_H-M   'P 1'
#
loop_
_entity.id
_entity.type
_entity.pdbx_description
1 polymer ?
#
loop_
_entity_poly.entity_id
_entity_poly.type
_entity_poly.pdbx_seq_one_letter_code
_entity_poly.pdbx_strand_id
1 'polypeptide(L)'
;MASDILIVDDEADIRMLTAGILEDEGFDTREAANSAAALAEVEVRRPSLVLLDIWLQGSELDGLGILKAIKHNHPSLPVLMMSGHGTVETAVTAIKDGAYDFIEKPFKADRLLMLVERAVEASRLRRENEELRLRADVTPQLIGHSKLARELEQT
;
A
#
# COMPACT_ATOMS: atom_id res chain seq x y z
N MET A 1 -6.67 -9.54 14.39
CA MET A 1 -5.72 -8.43 14.59
C MET A 1 -6.05 -7.29 13.64
N ALA A 2 -6.00 -6.07 14.14
CA ALA A 2 -6.29 -4.92 13.32
C ALA A 2 -5.16 -4.67 12.31
N SER A 3 -5.54 -4.24 11.13
CA SER A 3 -4.57 -3.83 10.12
C SER A 3 -3.94 -2.49 10.52
N ASP A 4 -2.68 -2.34 10.24
CA ASP A 4 -1.88 -1.18 10.62
C ASP A 4 -1.69 -0.27 9.40
N ILE A 5 -2.15 0.96 9.50
CA ILE A 5 -2.10 1.93 8.40
C ILE A 5 -1.13 3.05 8.77
N LEU A 6 -0.16 3.31 7.89
CA LEU A 6 0.75 4.44 8.05
C LEU A 6 0.23 5.62 7.26
N ILE A 7 0.03 6.75 7.92
CA ILE A 7 -0.49 7.98 7.30
C ILE A 7 0.67 8.97 7.17
N VAL A 8 0.99 9.32 5.93
CA VAL A 8 2.10 10.24 5.65
C VAL A 8 1.55 11.52 5.03
N ASP A 9 1.59 12.60 5.79
CA ASP A 9 1.07 13.91 5.38
C ASP A 9 1.77 14.97 6.23
N ASP A 10 2.12 16.08 5.64
CA ASP A 10 2.79 17.17 6.37
C ASP A 10 1.81 18.00 7.22
N GLU A 11 0.51 17.86 6.99
CA GLU A 11 -0.52 18.57 7.75
C GLU A 11 -1.05 17.72 8.88
N ALA A 12 -0.79 18.17 10.13
CA ALA A 12 -1.21 17.43 11.32
C ALA A 12 -2.73 17.25 11.39
N ASP A 13 -3.48 18.25 10.97
CA ASP A 13 -4.95 18.20 10.99
C ASP A 13 -5.48 17.09 10.09
N ILE A 14 -4.89 16.93 8.92
CA ILE A 14 -5.29 15.88 7.97
C ILE A 14 -4.93 14.51 8.53
N ARG A 15 -3.73 14.38 9.12
CA ARG A 15 -3.34 13.11 9.74
C ARG A 15 -4.31 12.72 10.85
N MET A 16 -4.68 13.67 11.70
CA MET A 16 -5.60 13.43 12.82
C MET A 16 -6.98 13.01 12.31
N LEU A 17 -7.51 13.72 11.32
CA LEU A 17 -8.80 13.41 10.73
C LEU A 17 -8.80 12.02 10.12
N THR A 18 -7.78 11.72 9.33
CA THR A 18 -7.66 10.43 8.66
C THR A 18 -7.53 9.29 9.68
N ALA A 19 -6.69 9.49 10.69
CA ALA A 19 -6.52 8.50 11.76
C ALA A 19 -7.83 8.23 12.48
N GLY A 20 -8.59 9.28 12.78
CA GLY A 20 -9.88 9.12 13.46
C GLY A 20 -10.86 8.28 12.64
N ILE A 21 -10.94 8.53 11.34
CA ILE A 21 -11.82 7.78 10.45
C ILE A 21 -11.43 6.30 10.45
N LEU A 22 -10.14 6.01 10.34
CA LEU A 22 -9.66 4.63 10.28
C LEU A 22 -9.80 3.90 11.61
N GLU A 23 -9.50 4.58 12.71
CA GLU A 23 -9.61 3.98 14.04
C GLU A 23 -11.05 3.64 14.39
N ASP A 24 -12.00 4.47 13.95
CA ASP A 24 -13.42 4.19 14.15
C ASP A 24 -13.86 2.90 13.46
N GLU A 25 -13.14 2.48 12.43
CA GLU A 25 -13.43 1.24 11.71
C GLU A 25 -12.56 0.06 12.18
N GLY A 26 -11.77 0.27 13.22
CA GLY A 26 -10.98 -0.81 13.80
C GLY A 26 -9.57 -0.96 13.28
N PHE A 27 -9.09 -0.02 12.46
CA PHE A 27 -7.70 -0.04 12.01
C PHE A 27 -6.79 0.60 13.05
N ASP A 28 -5.56 0.11 13.14
CA ASP A 28 -4.53 0.80 13.88
C ASP A 28 -3.85 1.80 12.96
N THR A 29 -3.42 2.93 13.51
CA THR A 29 -2.80 3.97 12.69
C THR A 29 -1.48 4.41 13.28
N ARG A 30 -0.57 4.81 12.38
CA ARG A 30 0.68 5.49 12.70
C ARG A 30 0.79 6.69 11.78
N GLU A 31 1.54 7.69 12.19
CA GLU A 31 1.65 8.94 11.44
C GLU A 31 3.10 9.30 11.16
N ALA A 32 3.35 9.90 10.02
CA ALA A 32 4.65 10.45 9.67
C ALA A 32 4.44 11.77 8.92
N ALA A 33 5.29 12.74 9.19
CA ALA A 33 5.16 14.09 8.62
C ALA A 33 6.10 14.34 7.43
N ASN A 34 7.06 13.45 7.20
CA ASN A 34 8.06 13.65 6.14
C ASN A 34 8.62 12.30 5.68
N SER A 35 9.50 12.35 4.70
CA SER A 35 10.07 11.14 4.10
C SER A 35 10.90 10.32 5.08
N ALA A 36 11.73 10.97 5.87
CA ALA A 36 12.60 10.27 6.82
C ALA A 36 11.77 9.50 7.83
N ALA A 37 10.77 10.14 8.42
CA ALA A 37 9.88 9.51 9.38
C ALA A 37 9.08 8.36 8.75
N ALA A 38 8.58 8.58 7.52
CA ALA A 38 7.79 7.57 6.82
C ALA A 38 8.59 6.31 6.54
N LEU A 39 9.78 6.47 5.99
CA LEU A 39 10.64 5.33 5.66
C LEU A 39 11.12 4.60 6.90
N ALA A 40 11.41 5.33 7.98
CA ALA A 40 11.77 4.72 9.25
C ALA A 40 10.63 3.88 9.82
N GLU A 41 9.40 4.38 9.77
CA GLU A 41 8.24 3.66 10.27
C GLU A 41 7.98 2.37 9.51
N VAL A 42 8.17 2.39 8.20
CA VAL A 42 8.01 1.19 7.36
C VAL A 42 9.04 0.13 7.75
N GLU A 43 10.28 0.55 8.04
CA GLU A 43 11.35 -0.37 8.40
C GLU A 43 11.21 -0.93 9.81
N VAL A 44 10.67 -0.14 10.73
CA VAL A 44 10.42 -0.60 12.11
C VAL A 44 9.38 -1.72 12.11
N ARG A 45 8.32 -1.54 11.35
CA ARG A 45 7.27 -2.53 11.21
C ARG A 45 6.51 -2.24 9.91
N ARG A 46 6.47 -3.23 9.02
CA ARG A 46 5.79 -3.09 7.74
C ARG A 46 4.29 -2.87 7.96
N PRO A 47 3.72 -1.74 7.52
CA PRO A 47 2.29 -1.53 7.66
C PRO A 47 1.50 -2.37 6.65
N SER A 48 0.21 -2.49 6.86
CA SER A 48 -0.68 -3.14 5.91
C SER A 48 -0.93 -2.27 4.68
N LEU A 49 -0.84 -0.94 4.88
CA LEU A 49 -1.10 0.04 3.83
C LEU A 49 -0.42 1.35 4.21
N VAL A 50 0.05 2.08 3.22
CA VAL A 50 0.54 3.45 3.40
C VAL A 50 -0.41 4.42 2.70
N LEU A 51 -0.90 5.42 3.45
CA LEU A 51 -1.62 6.56 2.88
C LEU A 51 -0.60 7.68 2.73
N LEU A 52 -0.36 8.12 1.52
CA LEU A 52 0.78 8.97 1.22
C LEU A 52 0.35 10.22 0.44
N ASP A 53 0.60 11.39 1.02
CA ASP A 53 0.34 12.66 0.33
C ASP A 53 1.38 12.85 -0.79
N ILE A 54 0.92 13.30 -1.94
CA ILE A 54 1.79 13.54 -3.08
C ILE A 54 2.75 14.71 -2.80
N TRP A 55 2.22 15.77 -2.16
CA TRP A 55 3.02 16.98 -1.89
C TRP A 55 3.33 17.07 -0.40
N LEU A 56 4.62 16.89 -0.06
CA LEU A 56 5.09 16.96 1.32
C LEU A 56 6.06 18.13 1.47
N GLN A 57 5.62 19.17 2.13
CA GLN A 57 6.47 20.33 2.40
C GLN A 57 7.47 19.99 3.51
N GLY A 58 8.68 20.52 3.38
CA GLY A 58 9.72 20.30 4.38
C GLY A 58 10.29 18.89 4.41
N SER A 59 10.00 18.10 3.37
CA SER A 59 10.48 16.73 3.26
C SER A 59 11.57 16.65 2.20
N GLU A 60 12.58 15.81 2.40
CA GLU A 60 13.63 15.59 1.42
C GLU A 60 13.10 14.98 0.14
N LEU A 61 12.18 14.04 0.28
CA LEU A 61 11.50 13.41 -0.85
C LEU A 61 10.04 13.84 -0.85
N ASP A 62 9.49 14.07 -2.02
CA ASP A 62 8.05 14.27 -2.16
C ASP A 62 7.34 12.90 -2.12
N GLY A 63 6.01 12.91 -2.24
CA GLY A 63 5.23 11.69 -2.17
C GLY A 63 5.62 10.68 -3.25
N LEU A 64 5.93 11.15 -4.45
CA LEU A 64 6.34 10.23 -5.53
C LEU A 64 7.68 9.58 -5.23
N GLY A 65 8.62 10.34 -4.66
CA GLY A 65 9.92 9.79 -4.27
C GLY A 65 9.79 8.75 -3.18
N ILE A 66 8.94 9.01 -2.19
CA ILE A 66 8.67 8.04 -1.12
C ILE A 66 8.03 6.78 -1.69
N LEU A 67 7.07 6.94 -2.60
CA LEU A 67 6.41 5.81 -3.26
C LEU A 67 7.43 4.91 -3.95
N LYS A 68 8.35 5.49 -4.71
CA LYS A 68 9.37 4.71 -5.40
C LYS A 68 10.25 3.95 -4.42
N ALA A 69 10.67 4.60 -3.32
CA ALA A 69 11.49 3.96 -2.31
C ALA A 69 10.76 2.80 -1.64
N ILE A 70 9.51 3.00 -1.29
CA ILE A 70 8.70 1.94 -0.66
C ILE A 70 8.53 0.76 -1.61
N LYS A 71 8.16 1.03 -2.86
CA LYS A 71 7.91 -0.05 -3.84
C LYS A 71 9.18 -0.78 -4.23
N HIS A 72 10.32 -0.12 -4.15
CA HIS A 72 11.61 -0.77 -4.40
C HIS A 72 11.91 -1.82 -3.33
N ASN A 73 11.71 -1.48 -2.07
CA ASN A 73 12.02 -2.34 -0.94
C ASN A 73 10.88 -3.28 -0.53
N HIS A 74 9.65 -2.88 -0.79
CA HIS A 74 8.45 -3.61 -0.38
C HIS A 74 7.44 -3.64 -1.53
N PRO A 75 7.71 -4.42 -2.60
CA PRO A 75 6.86 -4.38 -3.81
C PRO A 75 5.39 -4.74 -3.57
N SER A 76 5.10 -5.54 -2.55
CA SER A 76 3.73 -5.95 -2.26
C SER A 76 3.00 -5.04 -1.27
N LEU A 77 3.69 -4.04 -0.72
CA LEU A 77 3.06 -3.10 0.21
C LEU A 77 2.19 -2.11 -0.58
N PRO A 78 0.87 -2.07 -0.35
CA PRO A 78 0.03 -1.15 -1.10
C PRO A 78 0.21 0.28 -0.61
N VAL A 79 0.22 1.22 -1.57
CA VAL A 79 0.32 2.65 -1.28
C VAL A 79 -0.86 3.32 -1.93
N LEU A 80 -1.65 4.04 -1.13
CA LEU A 80 -2.78 4.83 -1.60
C LEU A 80 -2.37 6.30 -1.54
N MET A 81 -2.37 6.96 -2.70
CA MET A 81 -1.92 8.35 -2.78
C MET A 81 -3.06 9.30 -2.43
N MET A 82 -2.71 10.41 -1.78
CA MET A 82 -3.66 11.48 -1.47
C MET A 82 -3.22 12.73 -2.22
N SER A 83 -4.17 13.42 -2.87
CA SER A 83 -3.87 14.59 -3.69
C SER A 83 -4.81 15.74 -3.32
N GLY A 84 -4.25 16.87 -2.91
CA GLY A 84 -5.04 18.06 -2.57
C GLY A 84 -5.40 18.88 -3.79
N HIS A 85 -4.40 19.13 -4.62
CA HIS A 85 -4.55 19.87 -5.87
C HIS A 85 -3.84 19.11 -6.97
N GLY A 86 -4.02 17.79 -6.95
CA GLY A 86 -3.33 16.95 -7.87
C GLY A 86 -3.82 17.16 -9.29
N THR A 87 -2.90 17.18 -10.20
CA THR A 87 -3.25 17.09 -11.59
C THR A 87 -3.49 15.61 -11.89
N VAL A 88 -4.29 15.35 -12.90
CA VAL A 88 -4.49 13.99 -13.39
C VAL A 88 -3.14 13.35 -13.74
N GLU A 89 -2.24 14.15 -14.28
CA GLU A 89 -0.91 13.67 -14.67
C GLU A 89 -0.12 13.11 -13.49
N THR A 90 -0.15 13.79 -12.34
CA THR A 90 0.55 13.30 -11.14
C THR A 90 -0.03 11.99 -10.65
N ALA A 91 -1.36 11.88 -10.64
CA ALA A 91 -2.04 10.66 -10.26
C ALA A 91 -1.68 9.50 -11.19
N VAL A 92 -1.66 9.75 -12.49
CA VAL A 92 -1.28 8.74 -13.48
C VAL A 92 0.16 8.28 -13.26
N THR A 93 1.07 9.23 -13.00
CA THR A 93 2.47 8.90 -12.72
C THR A 93 2.59 8.02 -11.48
N ALA A 94 1.83 8.34 -10.43
CA ALA A 94 1.84 7.54 -9.20
C ALA A 94 1.38 6.10 -9.47
N ILE A 95 0.32 5.94 -10.23
CA ILE A 95 -0.18 4.60 -10.58
C ILE A 95 0.88 3.82 -11.38
N LYS A 96 1.54 4.47 -12.32
CA LYS A 96 2.62 3.84 -13.09
C LYS A 96 3.80 3.43 -12.20
N ASP A 97 4.07 4.20 -11.16
CA ASP A 97 5.15 3.92 -10.22
C ASP A 97 4.77 2.88 -9.17
N GLY A 98 3.56 2.36 -9.21
CA GLY A 98 3.14 1.25 -8.37
C GLY A 98 2.12 1.57 -7.30
N ALA A 99 1.56 2.78 -7.26
CA ALA A 99 0.50 3.10 -6.31
C ALA A 99 -0.73 2.24 -6.61
N TYR A 100 -1.43 1.85 -5.54
CA TYR A 100 -2.65 1.06 -5.69
C TYR A 100 -3.77 1.89 -6.33
N ASP A 101 -3.94 3.13 -5.82
CA ASP A 101 -4.96 4.05 -6.32
C ASP A 101 -4.65 5.42 -5.73
N PHE A 102 -5.52 6.39 -5.97
CA PHE A 102 -5.40 7.71 -5.38
C PHE A 102 -6.77 8.22 -4.93
N ILE A 103 -6.75 9.17 -3.99
CA ILE A 103 -7.96 9.81 -3.49
C ILE A 103 -7.72 11.32 -3.43
N GLU A 104 -8.69 12.11 -3.88
CA GLU A 104 -8.60 13.57 -3.85
C GLU A 104 -9.03 14.13 -2.50
N LYS A 105 -8.30 15.12 -2.03
CA LYS A 105 -8.70 15.90 -0.85
C LYS A 105 -9.58 17.06 -1.31
N PRO A 106 -10.60 17.45 -0.57
CA PRO A 106 -11.12 16.77 0.62
C PRO A 106 -11.86 15.48 0.23
N PHE A 107 -11.62 14.43 0.98
CA PHE A 107 -12.27 13.14 0.70
C PHE A 107 -13.39 12.87 1.70
N LYS A 108 -14.33 12.02 1.29
CA LYS A 108 -15.38 11.54 2.19
C LYS A 108 -14.90 10.30 2.92
N ALA A 109 -15.32 10.13 4.15
CA ALA A 109 -14.91 9.01 4.99
C ALA A 109 -15.23 7.67 4.34
N ASP A 110 -16.41 7.51 3.77
CA ASP A 110 -16.83 6.26 3.15
C ASP A 110 -15.97 5.92 1.91
N ARG A 111 -15.58 6.93 1.13
CA ARG A 111 -14.69 6.70 0.00
C ARG A 111 -13.30 6.25 0.45
N LEU A 112 -12.76 6.91 1.46
CA LEU A 112 -11.47 6.54 2.03
C LEU A 112 -11.50 5.11 2.54
N LEU A 113 -12.53 4.76 3.32
CA LEU A 113 -12.66 3.43 3.90
C LEU A 113 -12.79 2.36 2.83
N MET A 114 -13.56 2.63 1.78
CA MET A 114 -13.71 1.68 0.68
C MET A 114 -12.36 1.38 0.03
N LEU A 115 -11.59 2.42 -0.28
CA LEU A 115 -10.29 2.24 -0.93
C LEU A 115 -9.28 1.56 -0.02
N VAL A 116 -9.28 1.93 1.27
CA VAL A 116 -8.38 1.31 2.26
C VAL A 116 -8.69 -0.17 2.40
N GLU A 117 -9.95 -0.52 2.56
CA GLU A 117 -10.35 -1.91 2.72
C GLU A 117 -9.97 -2.75 1.50
N ARG A 118 -10.18 -2.22 0.31
CA ARG A 118 -9.81 -2.91 -0.92
C ARG A 118 -8.31 -3.11 -1.04
N ALA A 119 -7.54 -2.10 -0.71
CA ALA A 119 -6.08 -2.16 -0.81
C ALA A 119 -5.50 -3.17 0.20
N VAL A 120 -5.99 -3.15 1.43
CA VAL A 120 -5.55 -4.07 2.47
C VAL A 120 -5.89 -5.51 2.08
N GLU A 121 -7.10 -5.74 1.59
CA GLU A 121 -7.52 -7.07 1.16
C GLU A 121 -6.69 -7.58 -0.03
N ALA A 122 -6.44 -6.73 -1.01
CA ALA A 122 -5.62 -7.09 -2.16
C ALA A 122 -4.20 -7.46 -1.73
N SER A 123 -3.63 -6.72 -0.78
CA SER A 123 -2.29 -6.99 -0.26
C SER A 123 -2.26 -8.32 0.49
N ARG A 124 -3.26 -8.60 1.29
CA ARG A 124 -3.37 -9.86 2.04
C ARG A 124 -3.41 -11.05 1.08
N LEU A 125 -4.22 -10.95 0.04
CA LEU A 125 -4.34 -12.02 -0.95
C LEU A 125 -3.04 -12.23 -1.71
N ARG A 126 -2.34 -11.17 -2.07
CA ARG A 126 -1.05 -11.28 -2.75
C ARG A 126 -0.02 -11.98 -1.87
N ARG A 127 0.03 -11.66 -0.59
CA ARG A 127 0.97 -12.29 0.33
C ARG A 127 0.68 -13.77 0.49
N GLU A 128 -0.59 -14.14 0.64
CA GLU A 128 -0.98 -15.54 0.70
C GLU A 128 -0.58 -16.30 -0.54
N ASN A 129 -0.76 -15.70 -1.71
CA ASN A 129 -0.41 -16.31 -2.97
C ASN A 129 1.10 -16.52 -3.09
N GLU A 130 1.90 -15.56 -2.65
CA GLU A 130 3.36 -15.70 -2.64
C GLU A 130 3.81 -16.81 -1.71
N GLU A 131 3.21 -16.93 -0.53
CA GLU A 131 3.51 -18.01 0.40
C GLU A 131 3.18 -19.37 -0.19
N LEU A 132 2.06 -19.50 -0.87
CA LEU A 132 1.68 -20.74 -1.53
C LEU A 132 2.65 -21.11 -2.64
N ARG A 133 3.13 -20.14 -3.39
CA ARG A 133 4.13 -20.37 -4.41
C ARG A 133 5.43 -20.91 -3.82
N LEU A 134 5.89 -20.31 -2.74
CA LEU A 134 7.10 -20.74 -2.07
C LEU A 134 6.97 -22.17 -1.57
N ARG A 135 5.84 -22.52 -1.04
CA ARG A 135 5.57 -23.89 -0.59
C ARG A 135 5.59 -24.87 -1.76
N ALA A 136 4.99 -24.48 -2.88
CA ALA A 136 4.99 -25.31 -4.07
C ALA A 136 6.40 -25.53 -4.61
N ASP A 137 7.23 -24.52 -4.59
CA ASP A 137 8.61 -24.59 -5.05
C ASP A 137 9.46 -25.51 -4.16
N VAL A 138 9.17 -25.55 -2.87
CA VAL A 138 9.89 -26.39 -1.92
C VAL A 138 9.45 -27.85 -1.99
N THR A 139 8.20 -28.10 -2.36
CA THR A 139 7.66 -29.44 -2.48
C THR A 139 8.29 -30.15 -3.69
N PRO A 140 8.83 -31.38 -3.52
CA PRO A 140 9.36 -32.11 -4.67
C PRO A 140 8.29 -32.30 -5.73
N GLN A 141 8.62 -32.03 -6.98
CA GLN A 141 7.68 -32.18 -8.07
C GLN A 141 7.43 -33.63 -8.36
N LEU A 142 6.24 -33.91 -8.44
CA LEU A 142 5.79 -35.22 -8.86
C LEU A 142 5.39 -35.11 -10.27
N ILE A 143 5.82 -35.06 -10.95
CA ILE A 143 5.33 -34.74 -11.87
C ILE A 143 5.01 -34.43 -12.78
N GLY A 144 5.19 -34.30 -13.02
CA GLY A 144 4.87 -33.80 -13.51
C GLY A 144 4.50 -33.35 -14.27
N HIS A 145 4.64 -33.33 -14.36
CA HIS A 145 4.23 -32.77 -14.64
C HIS A 145 3.92 -32.34 -15.14
N SER A 146 3.87 -32.49 -15.68
CA SER A 146 3.49 -32.04 -15.69
C SER A 146 3.10 -32.00 -16.11
N LYS A 147 2.95 -32.13 -16.30
CA LYS A 147 2.52 -32.04 -16.36
C LYS A 147 1.88 -31.90 -16.45
N LEU A 148 1.91 -32.41 -17.23
CA LEU A 148 1.20 -32.22 -17.01
C LEU A 148 0.75 -31.82 -17.07
N ALA A 149 0.76 -32.16 -17.68
CA ALA A 149 0.22 -31.65 -17.38
C ALA A 149 -0.07 -31.29 -17.72
N ARG A 150 -0.08 -31.21 -17.87
CA ARG A 150 -0.59 -30.83 -18.03
C ARG A 150 -0.98 -30.68 -18.21
N GLU A 151 -1.17 -31.01 -18.56
CA GLU A 151 -1.86 -31.01 -18.47
C GLU A 151 -2.18 -30.83 -18.33
N LEU A 152 -2.06 -31.33 -19.22
CA LEU A 152 -2.62 -31.21 -18.95
C LEU A 152 -2.72 -30.98 -18.84
N GLU A 153 -2.92 -30.87 -19.00
CA GLU A 153 -3.26 -30.61 -18.75
C GLU A 153 -3.23 -30.48 -18.63
N GLN A 154 -3.24 -30.94 -19.06
CA GLN A 154 -3.63 -30.90 -18.89
C GLN A 154 -3.78 -30.80 -18.77
N THR A 155 -3.69 -30.73 -19.67
CA THR A 155 -4.23 -30.54 -19.41
C THR A 155 -4.21 -30.46 -19.10
#